data_f56b8c858e7a409822e1c7781d62df57
#
_entry.id   f56b8c858e7a409822e1c7781d62df57
#
_cell.length_a   1.000
_cell.length_b   1.000
_cell.length_c   1.000
_cell.angle_alpha   90.00
_cell.angle_beta   90.00
_cell.angle_gamma   90.00
#
_symmetry.space_group_name_H-M   'P 1'
#
loop_
_entity.id
_entity.type
_entity.pdbx_description
1 polymer ?
#
loop_
_entity_poly.entity_id
_entity_poly.type
_entity_poly.pdbx_seq_one_letter_code
_entity_poly.pdbx_strand_id
1 'polypeptide(L)'
;IKYTLLEYEKITGECYDIVVDLDPTSPSRNVDDIYNSIQLLTEKDASNVITAMPARRSPYFNLVEVYDNKGVNLSKPMHNSITCRQDSPKCFDMNASIYVWSRKSILHNENNSVFFDRTELYVMPEERSVDIDSELDFKFVEFLMSSKYE
;
A
#
# COMPACT_ATOMS: atom_id res chain seq x y z
N ILE A 1 -10.82 5.18 10.44
CA ILE A 1 -9.95 6.38 10.38
C ILE A 1 -10.79 7.67 10.62
N LYS A 2 -11.79 7.99 9.78
CA LYS A 2 -12.61 9.23 9.92
C LYS A 2 -13.24 9.41 11.31
N TYR A 3 -13.88 8.37 11.83
CA TYR A 3 -14.49 8.41 13.17
C TYR A 3 -13.42 8.67 14.24
N THR A 4 -12.31 7.96 14.21
CA THR A 4 -11.20 8.11 15.16
C THR A 4 -10.62 9.52 15.15
N LEU A 5 -10.39 10.07 13.95
CA LEU A 5 -9.91 11.43 13.78
C LEU A 5 -10.85 12.44 14.47
N LEU A 6 -12.15 12.38 14.14
CA LEU A 6 -13.13 13.33 14.67
C LEU A 6 -13.31 13.22 16.18
N GLU A 7 -13.29 12.00 16.73
CA GLU A 7 -13.39 11.82 18.18
C GLU A 7 -12.13 12.30 18.90
N TYR A 8 -10.96 12.07 18.31
CA TYR A 8 -9.69 12.52 18.90
C TYR A 8 -9.57 14.06 18.86
N GLU A 9 -10.00 14.70 17.77
CA GLU A 9 -10.09 16.16 17.67
C GLU A 9 -11.02 16.76 18.74
N LYS A 10 -12.14 16.09 19.05
CA LYS A 10 -13.03 16.52 20.15
C LYS A 10 -12.38 16.42 21.53
N ILE A 11 -11.61 15.35 21.76
CA ILE A 11 -10.94 15.10 23.04
C ILE A 11 -9.80 16.11 23.26
N THR A 12 -9.01 16.37 22.25
CA THR A 12 -7.82 17.23 22.36
C THR A 12 -8.13 18.72 22.17
N GLY A 13 -9.20 19.05 21.47
CA GLY A 13 -9.51 20.42 21.02
C GLY A 13 -8.61 20.91 19.88
N GLU A 14 -7.80 20.02 19.31
CA GLU A 14 -6.86 20.31 18.22
C GLU A 14 -7.41 19.78 16.88
N CYS A 15 -7.00 20.39 15.77
CA CYS A 15 -7.27 19.89 14.42
C CYS A 15 -5.99 19.35 13.80
N TYR A 16 -6.08 18.22 13.12
CA TYR A 16 -4.94 17.57 12.49
C TYR A 16 -5.05 17.63 10.97
N ASP A 17 -4.05 18.17 10.29
CA ASP A 17 -4.03 18.30 8.83
C ASP A 17 -3.74 17.00 8.11
N ILE A 18 -2.94 16.14 8.74
CA ILE A 18 -2.46 14.87 8.20
C ILE A 18 -2.73 13.77 9.22
N VAL A 19 -3.19 12.63 8.72
CA VAL A 19 -3.36 11.39 9.51
C VAL A 19 -2.48 10.32 8.89
N VAL A 20 -1.70 9.65 9.73
CA VAL A 20 -0.90 8.49 9.34
C VAL A 20 -1.51 7.26 9.99
N ASP A 21 -1.87 6.29 9.15
CA ASP A 21 -2.38 5.00 9.58
C ASP A 21 -1.29 3.94 9.34
N LEU A 22 -0.92 3.24 10.39
CA LEU A 22 0.17 2.26 10.39
C LEU A 22 -0.38 0.88 10.73
N ASP A 23 -0.31 -0.04 9.78
CA ASP A 23 -0.76 -1.40 10.03
C ASP A 23 0.18 -2.13 11.00
N PRO A 24 -0.33 -2.74 12.09
CA PRO A 24 0.48 -3.47 13.04
C PRO A 24 1.09 -4.75 12.47
N THR A 25 0.51 -5.32 11.41
CA THR A 25 1.01 -6.55 10.76
C THR A 25 2.20 -6.31 9.82
N SER A 26 2.57 -5.06 9.58
CA SER A 26 3.74 -4.67 8.77
C SER A 26 4.86 -4.05 9.62
N PRO A 27 5.55 -4.80 10.48
CA PRO A 27 6.51 -4.26 11.46
C PRO A 27 7.86 -3.86 10.87
N SER A 28 8.16 -4.27 9.62
CA SER A 28 9.48 -4.10 9.00
C SER A 28 9.75 -2.68 8.49
N ARG A 29 8.72 -1.81 8.39
CA ARG A 29 8.87 -0.40 8.01
C ARG A 29 9.80 0.34 8.96
N ASN A 30 10.44 1.39 8.47
CA ASN A 30 11.26 2.26 9.30
C ASN A 30 10.65 3.68 9.38
N VAL A 31 11.27 4.52 10.20
CA VAL A 31 10.82 5.90 10.41
C VAL A 31 10.95 6.75 9.14
N ASP A 32 11.97 6.48 8.33
CA ASP A 32 12.17 7.21 7.07
C ASP A 32 11.05 6.91 6.05
N ASP A 33 10.52 5.69 6.02
CA ASP A 33 9.37 5.35 5.17
C ASP A 33 8.15 6.20 5.53
N ILE A 34 7.93 6.44 6.83
CA ILE A 34 6.82 7.27 7.32
C ILE A 34 7.05 8.73 6.92
N TYR A 35 8.24 9.27 7.20
CA TYR A 35 8.58 10.66 6.86
C TYR A 35 8.49 10.93 5.37
N ASN A 36 9.06 10.05 4.55
CA ASN A 36 9.05 10.19 3.10
C ASN A 36 7.62 10.10 2.52
N SER A 37 6.77 9.26 3.12
CA SER A 37 5.35 9.19 2.73
C SER A 37 4.60 10.49 3.06
N ILE A 38 4.85 11.09 4.23
CA ILE A 38 4.27 12.38 4.62
C ILE A 38 4.81 13.50 3.70
N GLN A 39 6.10 13.50 3.42
CA GLN A 39 6.72 14.48 2.53
C GLN A 39 6.12 14.38 1.12
N LEU A 40 5.96 13.18 0.59
CA LEU A 40 5.34 12.93 -0.71
C LEU A 40 3.91 13.49 -0.78
N LEU A 41 3.09 13.28 0.27
CA LEU A 41 1.75 13.86 0.35
C LEU A 41 1.78 15.38 0.23
N THR A 42 2.70 16.02 0.96
CA THR A 42 2.81 17.48 1.03
C THR A 42 3.35 18.06 -0.28
N GLU A 43 4.44 17.50 -0.82
CA GLU A 43 5.08 17.98 -2.04
C GLU A 43 4.17 17.85 -3.27
N LYS A 44 3.37 16.80 -3.33
CA LYS A 44 2.43 16.54 -4.44
C LYS A 44 1.07 17.17 -4.20
N ASP A 45 0.83 17.76 -3.04
CA ASP A 45 -0.50 18.19 -2.60
C ASP A 45 -1.52 17.07 -2.85
N ALA A 46 -1.15 15.83 -2.46
CA ALA A 46 -1.92 14.62 -2.75
C ALA A 46 -3.14 14.49 -1.83
N SER A 47 -4.14 13.73 -2.27
CA SER A 47 -5.27 13.37 -1.44
C SER A 47 -4.87 12.39 -0.34
N ASN A 48 -4.05 11.42 -0.74
CA ASN A 48 -3.44 10.44 0.15
C ASN A 48 -2.20 9.81 -0.50
N VAL A 49 -1.41 9.13 0.31
CA VAL A 49 -0.31 8.28 -0.11
C VAL A 49 -0.58 6.86 0.37
N ILE A 50 -0.41 5.90 -0.51
CA ILE A 50 -0.41 4.47 -0.20
C ILE A 50 0.98 3.91 -0.38
N THR A 51 1.31 2.84 0.33
CA THR A 51 2.59 2.17 0.18
C THR A 51 2.44 0.84 -0.55
N ALA A 52 3.45 0.50 -1.34
CA ALA A 52 3.53 -0.76 -2.06
C ALA A 52 4.98 -1.12 -2.41
N MET A 53 5.20 -2.35 -2.83
CA MET A 53 6.46 -2.82 -3.39
C MET A 53 6.29 -3.20 -4.87
N PRO A 54 7.39 -3.32 -5.66
CA PRO A 54 7.30 -3.86 -7.01
C PRO A 54 6.67 -5.26 -7.01
N ALA A 55 5.61 -5.45 -7.79
CA ALA A 55 4.84 -6.68 -7.78
C ALA A 55 5.67 -7.89 -8.25
N ARG A 56 5.57 -8.99 -7.51
CA ARG A 56 6.19 -10.27 -7.91
C ARG A 56 5.45 -10.94 -9.06
N ARG A 57 4.17 -10.66 -9.22
CA ARG A 57 3.32 -11.17 -10.29
C ARG A 57 2.74 -10.02 -11.09
N SER A 58 2.41 -10.27 -12.35
CA SER A 58 1.79 -9.28 -13.23
C SER A 58 0.44 -9.81 -13.73
N PRO A 59 -0.65 -9.06 -13.58
CA PRO A 59 -1.95 -9.45 -14.11
C PRO A 59 -1.96 -9.53 -15.64
N TYR A 60 -0.96 -8.93 -16.28
CA TYR A 60 -0.80 -8.93 -17.73
C TYR A 60 0.06 -10.09 -18.24
N PHE A 61 0.78 -10.81 -17.36
CA PHE A 61 1.78 -11.78 -17.80
C PHE A 61 1.70 -13.14 -17.10
N ASN A 62 1.54 -13.19 -15.75
CA ASN A 62 1.65 -14.45 -15.00
C ASN A 62 0.74 -14.51 -13.75
N LEU A 63 -0.25 -13.64 -13.62
CA LEU A 63 -1.35 -13.77 -12.68
C LEU A 63 -2.60 -14.21 -13.45
N VAL A 64 -3.20 -15.32 -13.00
CA VAL A 64 -4.32 -15.94 -13.70
C VAL A 64 -5.56 -15.99 -12.84
N GLU A 65 -6.71 -15.93 -13.47
CA GLU A 65 -8.02 -16.13 -12.87
C GLU A 65 -8.65 -17.41 -13.44
N VAL A 66 -9.44 -18.08 -12.60
CA VAL A 66 -10.21 -19.26 -12.97
C VAL A 66 -11.69 -18.87 -13.08
N TYR A 67 -12.29 -19.12 -14.24
CA TYR A 67 -13.71 -18.84 -14.49
C TYR A 67 -14.46 -20.16 -14.67
N ASP A 68 -15.57 -20.34 -13.96
CA ASP A 68 -16.36 -21.59 -13.92
C ASP A 68 -16.76 -22.08 -15.30
N ASN A 69 -16.75 -21.51 -16.36
CA ASN A 69 -17.12 -22.03 -17.68
C ASN A 69 -16.15 -21.59 -18.82
N LYS A 70 -15.05 -20.95 -18.47
CA LYS A 70 -14.10 -20.38 -19.45
C LYS A 70 -12.65 -20.81 -19.25
N GLY A 71 -12.42 -21.71 -18.26
CA GLY A 71 -11.07 -22.18 -17.94
C GLY A 71 -10.21 -21.14 -17.27
N VAL A 72 -8.90 -21.19 -17.55
CA VAL A 72 -7.88 -20.34 -16.92
C VAL A 72 -7.43 -19.26 -17.91
N ASN A 73 -7.47 -18.01 -17.49
CA ASN A 73 -7.05 -16.88 -18.30
C ASN A 73 -6.16 -15.91 -17.48
N LEU A 74 -5.37 -15.08 -18.17
CA LEU A 74 -4.69 -13.97 -17.52
C LEU A 74 -5.72 -13.04 -16.88
N SER A 75 -5.42 -12.57 -15.67
CA SER A 75 -6.31 -11.65 -14.93
C SER A 75 -6.60 -10.36 -15.71
N LYS A 76 -5.63 -9.86 -16.46
CA LYS A 76 -5.78 -8.66 -17.28
C LYS A 76 -5.10 -8.83 -18.65
N PRO A 77 -5.74 -9.52 -19.61
CA PRO A 77 -5.16 -9.72 -20.93
C PRO A 77 -5.07 -8.40 -21.70
N MET A 78 -3.98 -8.22 -22.45
CA MET A 78 -3.79 -7.09 -23.36
C MET A 78 -4.10 -7.50 -24.80
N HIS A 79 -4.47 -6.52 -25.64
CA HIS A 79 -4.72 -6.78 -27.07
C HIS A 79 -3.49 -7.33 -27.81
N ASN A 80 -2.29 -6.85 -27.44
CA ASN A 80 -1.04 -7.40 -27.96
C ASN A 80 -0.49 -8.41 -26.94
N SER A 81 -0.16 -9.59 -27.41
CA SER A 81 0.43 -10.66 -26.60
C SER A 81 1.76 -10.18 -26.02
N ILE A 82 1.88 -10.17 -24.69
CA ILE A 82 3.11 -9.87 -23.96
C ILE A 82 3.89 -11.17 -23.82
N THR A 83 5.07 -11.24 -24.39
CA THR A 83 5.93 -12.42 -24.35
C THR A 83 7.02 -12.32 -23.27
N CYS A 84 7.34 -11.11 -22.82
CA CYS A 84 8.35 -10.84 -21.80
C CYS A 84 7.78 -9.97 -20.70
N ARG A 85 8.18 -10.23 -19.45
CA ARG A 85 7.76 -9.45 -18.29
C ARG A 85 8.12 -7.96 -18.39
N GLN A 86 9.25 -7.65 -19.04
CA GLN A 86 9.73 -6.28 -19.23
C GLN A 86 8.79 -5.42 -20.09
N ASP A 87 8.00 -6.06 -20.96
CA ASP A 87 7.06 -5.39 -21.86
C ASP A 87 5.69 -5.14 -21.20
N SER A 88 5.50 -5.71 -20.01
CA SER A 88 4.23 -5.51 -19.26
C SER A 88 4.25 -4.18 -18.50
N PRO A 89 3.07 -3.56 -18.29
CA PRO A 89 2.96 -2.43 -17.40
C PRO A 89 3.54 -2.73 -16.02
N LYS A 90 4.19 -1.74 -15.41
CA LYS A 90 4.69 -1.86 -14.03
C LYS A 90 3.50 -2.04 -13.09
N CYS A 91 3.59 -3.04 -12.24
CA CYS A 91 2.61 -3.33 -11.21
C CYS A 91 3.28 -3.29 -9.84
N PHE A 92 2.48 -2.98 -8.84
CA PHE A 92 2.92 -2.90 -7.46
C PHE A 92 1.94 -3.66 -6.57
N ASP A 93 2.46 -4.41 -5.62
CA ASP A 93 1.69 -5.08 -4.59
C ASP A 93 1.55 -4.13 -3.41
N MET A 94 0.31 -3.72 -3.08
CA MET A 94 0.04 -2.92 -1.89
C MET A 94 0.39 -3.74 -0.65
N ASN A 95 1.13 -3.11 0.26
CA ASN A 95 1.61 -3.77 1.47
C ASN A 95 0.89 -3.30 2.75
N ALA A 96 -0.11 -2.44 2.60
CA ALA A 96 -0.89 -1.83 3.69
C ALA A 96 -0.06 -1.17 4.82
N SER A 97 1.25 -1.12 4.69
CA SER A 97 2.17 -0.75 5.77
C SER A 97 1.96 0.66 6.30
N ILE A 98 1.80 1.63 5.37
CA ILE A 98 1.62 3.04 5.71
C ILE A 98 0.56 3.63 4.78
N TYR A 99 -0.43 4.27 5.37
CA TYR A 99 -1.35 5.15 4.67
C TYR A 99 -1.22 6.56 5.23
N VAL A 100 -0.98 7.54 4.38
CA VAL A 100 -0.96 8.95 4.77
C VAL A 100 -2.12 9.65 4.12
N TRP A 101 -2.92 10.35 4.90
CA TRP A 101 -4.15 10.96 4.45
C TRP A 101 -4.14 12.46 4.72
N SER A 102 -4.56 13.27 3.76
CA SER A 102 -4.96 14.62 4.09
C SER A 102 -6.29 14.60 4.87
N ARG A 103 -6.45 15.44 5.86
CA ARG A 103 -7.71 15.58 6.60
C ARG A 103 -8.90 15.79 5.66
N LYS A 104 -8.71 16.63 4.65
CA LYS A 104 -9.73 16.92 3.65
C LYS A 104 -10.22 15.65 2.95
N SER A 105 -9.32 14.77 2.54
CA SER A 105 -9.67 13.51 1.86
C SER A 105 -10.44 12.57 2.78
N ILE A 106 -10.03 12.44 4.04
CA ILE A 106 -10.76 11.62 5.02
C ILE A 106 -12.21 12.11 5.21
N LEU A 107 -12.40 13.42 5.35
CA LEU A 107 -13.72 13.98 5.60
C LEU A 107 -14.68 13.80 4.40
N HIS A 108 -14.17 13.85 3.18
CA HIS A 108 -14.93 13.71 1.95
C HIS A 108 -14.99 12.29 1.38
N ASN A 109 -14.39 11.30 2.07
CA ASN A 109 -14.42 9.90 1.66
C ASN A 109 -15.78 9.26 1.97
N GLU A 110 -16.68 9.26 1.01
CA GLU A 110 -18.00 8.65 1.14
C GLU A 110 -18.00 7.16 0.83
N ASN A 111 -17.05 6.70 0.00
CA ASN A 111 -17.03 5.33 -0.54
C ASN A 111 -16.07 4.39 0.19
N ASN A 112 -15.43 4.83 1.29
CA ASN A 112 -14.38 4.09 1.98
C ASN A 112 -13.26 3.58 1.07
N SER A 113 -13.02 4.28 -0.04
CA SER A 113 -11.96 3.94 -0.99
C SER A 113 -10.61 4.43 -0.46
N VAL A 114 -9.55 3.68 -0.77
CA VAL A 114 -8.16 4.13 -0.60
C VAL A 114 -7.64 4.83 -1.86
N PHE A 115 -8.43 4.86 -2.93
CA PHE A 115 -8.07 5.49 -4.19
C PHE A 115 -8.88 6.77 -4.41
N PHE A 116 -8.18 7.85 -4.67
CA PHE A 116 -8.70 9.18 -5.01
C PHE A 116 -8.04 9.65 -6.32
N ASP A 117 -8.55 10.73 -6.89
CA ASP A 117 -7.99 11.33 -8.12
C ASP A 117 -6.49 11.69 -7.97
N ARG A 118 -6.04 11.97 -6.75
CA ARG A 118 -4.67 12.37 -6.43
C ARG A 118 -4.07 11.44 -5.37
N THR A 119 -4.23 10.14 -5.56
CA THR A 119 -3.52 9.12 -4.77
C THR A 119 -2.11 8.98 -5.29
N GLU A 120 -1.12 9.15 -4.43
CA GLU A 120 0.30 8.93 -4.73
C GLU A 120 0.78 7.60 -4.16
N LEU A 121 1.82 7.04 -4.78
CA LEU A 121 2.41 5.78 -4.40
C LEU A 121 3.82 5.99 -3.86
N TYR A 122 4.05 5.62 -2.60
CA TYR A 122 5.39 5.48 -2.04
C TYR A 122 5.86 4.04 -2.20
N VAL A 123 6.93 3.84 -2.97
CA VAL A 123 7.47 2.51 -3.25
C VAL A 123 8.47 2.13 -2.17
N MET A 124 8.16 1.09 -1.41
CA MET A 124 9.02 0.51 -0.38
C MET A 124 9.83 -0.66 -0.96
N PRO A 125 11.03 -0.93 -0.45
CA PRO A 125 11.78 -2.13 -0.80
C PRO A 125 11.11 -3.37 -0.20
N GLU A 126 11.36 -4.51 -0.82
CA GLU A 126 10.68 -5.79 -0.51
C GLU A 126 10.88 -6.22 0.96
N GLU A 127 12.10 -6.05 1.50
CA GLU A 127 12.43 -6.42 2.87
C GLU A 127 11.73 -5.59 3.95
N ARG A 128 11.16 -4.44 3.58
CA ARG A 128 10.35 -3.60 4.47
C ARG A 128 8.85 -3.61 4.16
N SER A 129 8.47 -4.44 3.20
CA SER A 129 7.09 -4.51 2.67
C SER A 129 6.37 -5.79 3.05
N VAL A 130 6.94 -6.61 3.93
CA VAL A 130 6.32 -7.86 4.34
C VAL A 130 5.17 -7.58 5.29
N ASP A 131 4.00 -8.10 4.95
CA ASP A 131 2.82 -8.14 5.79
C ASP A 131 2.65 -9.55 6.39
N ILE A 132 2.28 -9.62 7.66
CA ILE A 132 2.14 -10.89 8.40
C ILE A 132 0.70 -11.36 8.30
N ASP A 133 0.41 -12.14 7.27
CA ASP A 133 -0.88 -12.80 7.06
C ASP A 133 -0.86 -14.28 7.50
N SER A 134 0.33 -14.86 7.63
CA SER A 134 0.52 -16.26 7.95
C SER A 134 1.68 -16.48 8.92
N GLU A 135 1.73 -17.70 9.50
CA GLU A 135 2.88 -18.10 10.33
C GLU A 135 4.21 -18.10 9.55
N LEU A 136 4.16 -18.33 8.24
CA LEU A 136 5.34 -18.27 7.38
C LEU A 136 5.87 -16.83 7.26
N ASP A 137 4.96 -15.87 7.08
CA ASP A 137 5.34 -14.46 7.02
C ASP A 137 5.93 -14.00 8.35
N PHE A 138 5.35 -14.44 9.47
CA PHE A 138 5.90 -14.13 10.78
C PHE A 138 7.35 -14.63 10.93
N LYS A 139 7.63 -15.88 10.57
CA LYS A 139 8.99 -16.44 10.60
C LYS A 139 9.94 -15.68 9.67
N PHE A 140 9.44 -15.25 8.53
CA PHE A 140 10.24 -14.48 7.59
C PHE A 140 10.56 -13.08 8.13
N VAL A 141 9.59 -12.40 8.72
CA VAL A 141 9.81 -11.11 9.38
C VAL A 141 10.75 -11.25 10.57
N GLU A 142 10.60 -12.29 11.40
CA GLU A 142 11.51 -12.58 12.52
C GLU A 142 12.96 -12.75 12.03
N PHE A 143 13.17 -13.49 10.94
CA PHE A 143 14.49 -13.63 10.31
C PHE A 143 15.04 -12.28 9.80
N LEU A 144 14.23 -11.48 9.10
CA LEU A 144 14.65 -10.17 8.60
C LEU A 144 15.01 -9.20 9.72
N MET A 145 14.26 -9.22 10.80
CA MET A 145 14.51 -8.35 11.96
C MET A 145 15.73 -8.79 12.76
N SER A 146 15.96 -10.10 12.92
CA SER A 146 17.14 -10.62 13.63
C SER A 146 18.44 -10.32 12.87
N SER A 147 18.45 -10.42 11.55
CA SER A 147 19.63 -10.13 10.72
C SER A 147 20.03 -8.65 10.67
N LYS A 148 19.21 -7.72 11.17
CA LYS A 148 19.55 -6.30 11.28
C LYS A 148 20.37 -5.96 12.53
N TYR A 149 20.51 -6.89 13.47
CA TYR A 149 21.22 -6.69 14.74
C TYR A 149 22.55 -7.47 14.79
N GLU A 150 22.93 -8.18 13.74
CA GLU A 150 24.28 -8.75 13.53
C GLU A 150 25.13 -7.82 12.63
#